data_6c1ac6d40fc181e183fc0ed1244f6e0b
#
_entry.id   6c1ac6d40fc181e183fc0ed1244f6e0b
#
_cell.length_a   1.000
_cell.length_b   1.000
_cell.length_c   1.000
_cell.angle_alpha   90.00
_cell.angle_beta   90.00
_cell.angle_gamma   90.00
#
_symmetry.space_group_name_H-M   'P 1'
#
loop_
_entity.id
_entity.type
_entity.pdbx_description
1 polymer ?
#
loop_
_entity_poly.entity_id
_entity_poly.type
_entity_poly.pdbx_seq_one_letter_code
_entity_poly.pdbx_strand_id
1 'polypeptide(L)'
;METIWKFEIKPKDGVIEIMMPIGAEILSTGAIDDSVFVWAKFSTDDDTESEPRYFEVFGTGHNIPVDMGIDRKFIGTAFMHDGSLVWHIFERI
;
A
#
# COMPACT_ATOMS: atom_id res chain seq x y z
N MET A 1 15.85 17.30 0.57
CA MET A 1 16.29 15.97 1.00
C MET A 1 15.09 15.01 0.93
N GLU A 2 15.38 13.72 0.92
CA GLU A 2 14.35 12.69 0.88
C GLU A 2 14.52 11.72 2.04
N THR A 3 13.44 11.08 2.42
CA THR A 3 13.44 10.02 3.44
C THR A 3 12.46 8.92 3.05
N ILE A 4 12.55 7.80 3.76
CA ILE A 4 11.66 6.66 3.56
C ILE A 4 10.93 6.40 4.87
N TRP A 5 9.61 6.40 4.81
CA TRP A 5 8.77 6.01 5.94
C TRP A 5 7.95 4.78 5.60
N LYS A 6 7.53 4.08 6.65
CA LYS A 6 6.59 2.97 6.50
C LYS A 6 5.19 3.45 6.90
N PHE A 7 4.22 2.99 6.15
CA PHE A 7 2.80 3.30 6.38
C PHE A 7 2.05 1.99 6.56
N GLU A 8 1.35 1.85 7.66
CA GLU A 8 0.61 0.62 7.92
C GLU A 8 -0.63 0.52 7.05
N ILE A 9 -0.86 -0.66 6.48
CA ILE A 9 -2.10 -1.01 5.79
C ILE A 9 -2.81 -2.05 6.65
N LYS A 10 -4.04 -1.75 7.07
CA LYS A 10 -4.87 -2.70 7.80
C LYS A 10 -5.76 -3.42 6.79
N PRO A 11 -5.49 -4.70 6.48
CA PRO A 11 -6.28 -5.41 5.47
C PRO A 11 -7.76 -5.41 5.79
N LYS A 12 -8.57 -5.06 4.79
CA LYS A 12 -10.03 -5.10 4.84
C LYS A 12 -10.55 -5.19 3.43
N ASP A 13 -11.83 -5.52 3.28
CA ASP A 13 -12.47 -5.48 1.98
C ASP A 13 -12.60 -4.03 1.50
N GLY A 14 -12.43 -3.85 0.20
CA GLY A 14 -12.60 -2.55 -0.44
C GLY A 14 -11.37 -1.66 -0.35
N VAL A 15 -11.59 -0.38 -0.57
CA VAL A 15 -10.52 0.61 -0.69
C VAL A 15 -10.05 1.06 0.69
N ILE A 16 -8.74 1.14 0.84
CA ILE A 16 -8.08 1.59 2.06
C ILE A 16 -7.42 2.93 1.76
N GLU A 17 -7.82 3.98 2.48
CA GLU A 17 -7.23 5.31 2.32
C GLU A 17 -6.06 5.49 3.29
N ILE A 18 -4.93 5.96 2.77
CA ILE A 18 -3.76 6.29 3.59
C ILE A 18 -3.29 7.67 3.16
N MET A 19 -3.17 8.58 4.13
CA MET A 19 -2.61 9.91 3.88
C MET A 19 -1.10 9.81 3.78
N MET A 20 -0.56 10.33 2.69
CA MET A 20 0.89 10.35 2.44
C MET A 20 1.32 11.72 1.95
N PRO A 21 2.59 12.09 2.13
CA PRO A 21 3.11 13.31 1.52
C PRO A 21 2.89 13.32 0.02
N ILE A 22 2.56 14.49 -0.53
CA ILE A 22 2.33 14.64 -1.97
C ILE A 22 3.54 14.15 -2.76
N GLY A 23 3.28 13.35 -3.78
CA GLY A 23 4.34 12.82 -4.64
C GLY A 23 5.14 11.67 -4.04
N ALA A 24 4.68 11.09 -2.93
CA ALA A 24 5.37 9.94 -2.34
C ALA A 24 5.49 8.79 -3.35
N GLU A 25 6.70 8.25 -3.47
CA GLU A 25 6.98 7.12 -4.33
C GLU A 25 6.90 5.83 -3.52
N ILE A 26 5.97 4.96 -3.87
CA ILE A 26 5.84 3.66 -3.22
C ILE A 26 6.99 2.77 -3.69
N LEU A 27 7.77 2.27 -2.75
CA LEU A 27 8.95 1.46 -3.05
C LEU A 27 8.66 -0.03 -2.98
N SER A 28 8.00 -0.46 -1.91
CA SER A 28 7.74 -1.89 -1.68
C SER A 28 6.70 -2.07 -0.58
N THR A 29 6.32 -3.32 -0.37
CA THR A 29 5.45 -3.73 0.72
C THR A 29 6.04 -4.94 1.43
N GLY A 30 5.57 -5.19 2.64
CA GLY A 30 5.94 -6.37 3.40
C GLY A 30 5.20 -6.41 4.72
N ALA A 31 5.51 -7.42 5.51
CA ALA A 31 4.92 -7.61 6.83
C ALA A 31 6.01 -7.60 7.90
N ILE A 32 5.69 -6.95 9.01
CA ILE A 32 6.52 -6.97 10.22
C ILE A 32 5.58 -7.37 11.34
N ASP A 33 5.93 -8.43 12.05
CA ASP A 33 5.06 -9.06 13.03
C ASP A 33 3.71 -9.39 12.38
N ASP A 34 2.61 -8.91 12.90
CA ASP A 34 1.27 -9.17 12.34
C ASP A 34 0.70 -7.97 11.59
N SER A 35 1.55 -7.09 11.10
CA SER A 35 1.12 -5.88 10.40
C SER A 35 1.70 -5.82 8.99
N VAL A 36 0.91 -5.30 8.06
CA VAL A 36 1.33 -5.07 6.66
C VAL A 36 1.66 -3.60 6.50
N PHE A 37 2.75 -3.33 5.79
CA PHE A 37 3.24 -1.97 5.54
C PHE A 37 3.56 -1.75 4.08
N VAL A 38 3.51 -0.49 3.67
CA VAL A 38 4.19 -0.02 2.45
C VAL A 38 5.27 0.95 2.85
N TRP A 39 6.40 0.91 2.14
CA TRP A 39 7.48 1.87 2.32
C TRP A 39 7.41 2.86 1.18
N ALA A 40 7.47 4.15 1.51
CA ALA A 40 7.40 5.21 0.53
C ALA A 40 8.50 6.24 0.76
N LYS A 41 9.04 6.74 -0.34
CA LYS A 41 10.07 7.78 -0.34
C LYS A 41 9.42 9.11 -0.70
N PHE A 42 9.77 10.15 0.04
CA PHE A 42 9.23 11.47 -0.22
C PHE A 42 10.19 12.58 0.19
N SER A 43 9.93 13.79 -0.28
CA SER A 43 10.71 14.97 0.09
C SER A 43 10.41 15.41 1.52
N THR A 44 11.46 15.78 2.25
CA THR A 44 11.33 16.30 3.62
C THR A 44 11.29 17.82 3.66
N ASP A 45 11.04 18.47 2.53
CA ASP A 45 10.95 19.92 2.49
C ASP A 45 9.78 20.43 3.34
N ASP A 46 9.94 21.60 3.95
CA ASP A 46 9.02 22.12 4.96
C ASP A 46 7.57 22.31 4.47
N ASP A 47 7.39 22.49 3.17
CA ASP A 47 6.09 22.75 2.58
C ASP A 47 5.38 21.50 2.07
N THR A 48 5.85 20.31 2.49
CA THR A 48 5.25 19.08 2.02
C THR A 48 3.86 18.89 2.64
N GLU A 49 2.84 18.93 1.78
CA GLU A 49 1.47 18.62 2.16
C GLU A 49 1.18 17.14 1.94
N SER A 50 0.11 16.67 2.54
CA SER A 50 -0.33 15.29 2.39
C SER A 50 -1.52 15.19 1.44
N GLU A 51 -1.62 14.03 0.78
CA GLU A 51 -2.75 13.70 -0.09
C GLU A 51 -3.22 12.29 0.22
N PRO A 52 -4.50 12.00 0.00
CA PRO A 52 -4.98 10.62 0.16
C PRO A 52 -4.46 9.74 -0.97
N ARG A 53 -4.01 8.55 -0.60
CA ARG A 53 -3.63 7.49 -1.53
C ARG A 53 -4.50 6.29 -1.23
N TYR A 54 -4.89 5.55 -2.25
CA TYR A 54 -5.89 4.50 -2.12
C TYR A 54 -5.28 3.14 -2.47
N PHE A 55 -5.49 2.18 -1.59
CA PHE A 55 -4.92 0.85 -1.72
C PHE A 55 -6.00 -0.22 -1.63
N GLU A 56 -5.72 -1.37 -2.20
CA GLU A 56 -6.54 -2.56 -2.05
C GLU A 56 -5.64 -3.75 -1.73
N VAL A 57 -6.15 -4.65 -0.90
CA VAL A 57 -5.40 -5.82 -0.44
C VAL A 57 -6.23 -7.06 -0.76
N PHE A 58 -5.64 -7.98 -1.48
CA PHE A 58 -6.32 -9.23 -1.87
C PHE A 58 -5.52 -10.43 -1.38
N GLY A 59 -6.20 -11.37 -0.73
CA GLY A 59 -5.60 -12.65 -0.38
C GLY A 59 -5.48 -13.55 -1.60
N THR A 60 -4.55 -14.49 -1.55
CA THR A 60 -4.41 -15.46 -2.64
C THR A 60 -5.71 -16.25 -2.80
N GLY A 61 -6.22 -16.30 -4.02
CA GLY A 61 -7.49 -16.96 -4.32
C GLY A 61 -8.73 -16.09 -4.17
N HIS A 62 -8.59 -14.87 -3.62
CA HIS A 62 -9.69 -13.92 -3.57
C HIS A 62 -9.93 -13.29 -4.94
N ASN A 63 -11.19 -12.97 -5.22
CA ASN A 63 -11.54 -12.32 -6.48
C ASN A 63 -11.14 -10.85 -6.47
N ILE A 64 -10.58 -10.40 -7.60
CA ILE A 64 -10.30 -8.98 -7.82
C ILE A 64 -11.37 -8.47 -8.78
N PRO A 65 -12.25 -7.56 -8.33
CA PRO A 65 -13.28 -7.02 -9.22
C PRO A 65 -12.64 -6.32 -10.43
N VAL A 66 -13.16 -6.61 -11.61
CA VAL A 66 -12.71 -5.96 -12.85
C VAL A 66 -13.78 -4.97 -13.26
N ASP A 67 -13.60 -3.72 -12.86
CA ASP A 67 -14.52 -2.63 -13.16
C ASP A 67 -13.90 -1.69 -14.19
N MET A 68 -14.71 -1.22 -15.13
CA MET A 68 -14.24 -0.25 -16.11
C MET A 68 -13.88 1.06 -15.42
N GLY A 69 -12.73 1.62 -15.81
CA GLY A 69 -12.27 2.90 -15.28
C GLY A 69 -11.47 2.80 -13.98
N ILE A 70 -11.25 1.59 -13.47
CA ILE A 70 -10.39 1.40 -12.30
C ILE A 70 -9.05 0.83 -12.76
N ASP A 71 -8.00 1.59 -12.51
CA ASP A 71 -6.64 1.14 -12.74
C ASP A 71 -5.99 0.80 -11.41
N ARG A 72 -5.31 -0.34 -11.38
CA ARG A 72 -4.56 -0.80 -10.21
C ARG A 72 -3.12 -1.02 -10.59
N LYS A 73 -2.23 -0.55 -9.73
CA LYS A 73 -0.80 -0.81 -9.86
C LYS A 73 -0.40 -1.81 -8.80
N PHE A 74 0.18 -2.93 -9.22
CA PHE A 74 0.68 -3.91 -8.28
C PHE A 74 1.91 -3.36 -7.54
N ILE A 75 1.86 -3.42 -6.21
CA ILE A 75 2.97 -2.99 -5.36
C ILE A 75 3.83 -4.17 -4.96
N GLY A 76 3.23 -5.24 -4.48
CA GLY A 76 3.97 -6.40 -4.02
C GLY A 76 3.12 -7.34 -3.20
N THR A 77 3.78 -8.34 -2.64
CA THR A 77 3.15 -9.39 -1.84
C THR A 77 3.76 -9.43 -0.45
N ALA A 78 2.91 -9.42 0.57
CA ALA A 78 3.32 -9.51 1.95
C ALA A 78 2.99 -10.89 2.51
N PHE A 79 3.97 -11.51 3.15
CA PHE A 79 3.82 -12.85 3.73
C PHE A 79 3.75 -12.72 5.26
N MET A 80 2.73 -13.33 5.86
CA MET A 80 2.52 -13.31 7.30
C MET A 80 2.41 -14.75 7.81
N HIS A 81 2.65 -14.96 9.11
CA HIS A 81 2.52 -16.25 9.76
C HIS A 81 3.28 -17.36 9.01
N ASP A 82 4.57 -17.13 8.72
CA ASP A 82 5.43 -18.06 7.99
C ASP A 82 4.87 -18.45 6.62
N GLY A 83 4.15 -17.53 5.98
CA GLY A 83 3.60 -17.74 4.64
C GLY A 83 2.22 -18.39 4.61
N SER A 84 1.60 -18.63 5.79
CA SER A 84 0.23 -19.16 5.82
C SER A 84 -0.82 -18.10 5.47
N LEU A 85 -0.46 -16.82 5.57
CA LEU A 85 -1.32 -15.71 5.17
C LEU A 85 -0.56 -14.84 4.19
N VAL A 86 -1.09 -14.69 2.99
CA VAL A 86 -0.42 -13.97 1.90
C VAL A 86 -1.35 -12.89 1.37
N TRP A 87 -0.86 -11.66 1.40
CA TRP A 87 -1.60 -10.49 0.92
C TRP A 87 -0.92 -9.89 -0.32
N HIS A 88 -1.73 -9.60 -1.34
CA HIS A 88 -1.28 -8.91 -2.55
C HIS A 88 -1.77 -7.48 -2.51
N ILE A 89 -0.85 -6.52 -2.55
CA ILE A 89 -1.15 -5.11 -2.34
C ILE A 89 -1.11 -4.37 -3.67
N PHE A 90 -2.18 -3.61 -3.93
CA PHE A 90 -2.31 -2.76 -5.12
C PHE A 90 -2.60 -1.34 -4.70
N GLU A 91 -2.14 -0.39 -5.49
CA GLU A 91 -2.56 1.00 -5.38
C GLU A 91 -3.53 1.32 -6.49
N ARG A 92 -4.64 1.99 -6.16
CA ARG A 92 -5.54 2.55 -7.17
C ARG A 92 -4.95 3.84 -7.70
N ILE A 93 -4.94 3.95 -9.03
CA ILE A 93 -4.38 5.11 -9.71
C ILE A 93 -5.50 5.93 -10.35
#